data_c712048f1ba56c4a198550addecb6276
#
_entry.id   c712048f1ba56c4a198550addecb6276
#
_cell.length_a   1.000
_cell.length_b   1.000
_cell.length_c   1.000
_cell.angle_alpha   90.00
_cell.angle_beta   90.00
_cell.angle_gamma   90.00
#
_symmetry.space_group_name_H-M   'P 1'
#
loop_
_entity.id
_entity.type
_entity.pdbx_description
1 polymer ?
#
loop_
_entity_poly.entity_id
_entity_poly.type
_entity_poly.pdbx_seq_one_letter_code
_entity_poly.pdbx_strand_id
1 'polypeptide(L)'
;QNHRLLERHTIFDNVALPLIIEGTHHKQIEKRVHGALDKVGLLDKVKCHPSTLSGGEQQRVGIARAIVNSPPLLLADEPTGNLDPELSMDILRLFEEFNNHGTTVLIATHDLGLISRMKYRSLTLKDGRMSQDPLAEATL
;
A
#
# COMPACT_ATOMS: atom_id res chain seq x y z
N GLN A 1 -4.64 6.80 -4.67
CA GLN A 1 -5.61 6.85 -5.79
C GLN A 1 -4.93 7.11 -7.15
N ASN A 2 -3.87 7.89 -7.20
CA ASN A 2 -3.04 8.09 -8.40
C ASN A 2 -1.60 7.70 -8.05
N HIS A 3 -1.10 6.63 -8.64
CA HIS A 3 0.19 6.04 -8.25
C HIS A 3 1.39 6.95 -8.53
N ARG A 4 1.24 7.93 -9.46
CA ARG A 4 2.28 8.90 -9.84
C ARG A 4 3.66 8.24 -9.98
N LEU A 5 3.70 7.14 -10.72
CA LEU A 5 4.96 6.49 -11.04
C LEU A 5 5.74 7.33 -12.06
N LEU A 6 7.06 7.30 -11.94
CA LEU A 6 7.96 7.99 -12.86
C LEU A 6 8.07 7.16 -14.14
N GLU A 7 7.34 7.54 -15.18
CA GLU A 7 7.17 6.78 -16.44
C GLU A 7 8.48 6.49 -17.18
N ARG A 8 9.46 7.37 -17.05
CA ARG A 8 10.76 7.24 -17.71
C ARG A 8 11.79 6.44 -16.91
N HIS A 9 11.40 5.96 -15.74
CA HIS A 9 12.23 5.19 -14.81
C HIS A 9 11.74 3.77 -14.71
N THR A 10 12.64 2.85 -14.38
CA THR A 10 12.27 1.45 -14.14
C THR A 10 11.43 1.31 -12.88
N ILE A 11 10.82 0.15 -12.70
CA ILE A 11 10.13 -0.20 -11.44
C ILE A 11 11.11 -0.19 -10.26
N PHE A 12 12.34 -0.66 -10.48
CA PHE A 12 13.41 -0.56 -9.48
C PHE A 12 13.63 0.89 -9.03
N ASP A 13 13.82 1.82 -9.98
CA ASP A 13 14.09 3.23 -9.67
C ASP A 13 12.92 3.89 -8.94
N ASN A 14 11.68 3.56 -9.35
CA ASN A 14 10.48 4.05 -8.68
C ASN A 14 10.44 3.63 -7.22
N VAL A 15 10.73 2.36 -6.92
CA VAL A 15 10.71 1.84 -5.54
C VAL A 15 11.92 2.29 -4.74
N ALA A 16 13.08 2.48 -5.38
CA ALA A 16 14.30 2.95 -4.74
C ALA A 16 14.24 4.41 -4.27
N LEU A 17 13.37 5.22 -4.86
CA LEU A 17 13.36 6.68 -4.67
C LEU A 17 13.33 7.12 -3.19
N PRO A 18 12.48 6.58 -2.31
CA PRO A 18 12.49 6.95 -0.89
C PRO A 18 13.83 6.66 -0.21
N LEU A 19 14.46 5.55 -0.52
CA LEU A 19 15.75 5.15 0.04
C LEU A 19 16.89 6.05 -0.43
N ILE A 20 16.83 6.51 -1.69
CA ILE A 20 17.78 7.46 -2.25
C ILE A 20 17.66 8.82 -1.53
N ILE A 21 16.42 9.28 -1.32
CA ILE A 21 16.15 10.54 -0.62
C ILE A 21 16.64 10.49 0.85
N GLU A 22 16.49 9.34 1.51
CA GLU A 22 17.01 9.12 2.87
C GLU A 22 18.55 9.02 2.95
N GLY A 23 19.24 8.92 1.80
CA GLY A 23 20.69 8.71 1.77
C GLY A 23 21.11 7.28 2.12
N THR A 24 20.24 6.29 1.91
CA THR A 24 20.55 4.88 2.16
C THR A 24 21.73 4.43 1.30
N HIS A 25 22.67 3.67 1.88
CA HIS A 25 23.85 3.17 1.17
C HIS A 25 23.44 2.24 0.01
N HIS A 26 24.08 2.41 -1.17
CA HIS A 26 23.75 1.73 -2.42
C HIS A 26 23.55 0.20 -2.28
N LYS A 27 24.43 -0.49 -1.56
CA LYS A 27 24.33 -1.95 -1.34
C LYS A 27 23.05 -2.38 -0.60
N GLN A 28 22.47 -1.48 0.21
CA GLN A 28 21.24 -1.76 0.93
C GLN A 28 20.01 -1.47 0.09
N ILE A 29 20.09 -0.51 -0.85
CA ILE A 29 18.98 -0.14 -1.75
C ILE A 29 18.52 -1.37 -2.54
N GLU A 30 19.45 -2.06 -3.20
CA GLU A 30 19.12 -3.24 -4.02
C GLU A 30 18.38 -4.30 -3.21
N LYS A 31 18.91 -4.66 -2.04
CA LYS A 31 18.27 -5.66 -1.16
C LYS A 31 16.88 -5.25 -0.71
N ARG A 32 16.70 -3.97 -0.30
CA ARG A 32 15.40 -3.47 0.18
C ARG A 32 14.38 -3.37 -0.95
N VAL A 33 14.78 -2.90 -2.12
CA VAL A 33 13.89 -2.80 -3.30
C VAL A 33 13.42 -4.20 -3.73
N HIS A 34 14.34 -5.16 -3.86
CA HIS A 34 13.96 -6.53 -4.20
C HIS A 34 13.01 -7.12 -3.16
N GLY A 35 13.30 -6.95 -1.86
CA GLY A 35 12.41 -7.42 -0.80
C GLY A 35 11.03 -6.75 -0.81
N ALA A 36 10.94 -5.46 -1.13
CA ALA A 36 9.65 -4.77 -1.25
C ALA A 36 8.85 -5.24 -2.49
N LEU A 37 9.53 -5.46 -3.63
CA LEU A 37 8.89 -5.97 -4.84
C LEU A 37 8.47 -7.44 -4.71
N ASP A 38 9.22 -8.25 -4.00
CA ASP A 38 8.87 -9.64 -3.68
C ASP A 38 7.57 -9.71 -2.87
N LYS A 39 7.45 -8.89 -1.83
CA LYS A 39 6.23 -8.79 -0.99
C LYS A 39 4.96 -8.45 -1.77
N VAL A 40 5.06 -7.70 -2.86
CA VAL A 40 3.92 -7.36 -3.72
C VAL A 40 3.82 -8.25 -4.97
N GLY A 41 4.63 -9.31 -5.08
CA GLY A 41 4.62 -10.26 -6.18
C GLY A 41 5.05 -9.67 -7.52
N LEU A 42 6.01 -8.74 -7.53
CA LEU A 42 6.51 -8.06 -8.73
C LEU A 42 8.04 -8.12 -8.89
N LEU A 43 8.68 -9.10 -8.27
CA LEU A 43 10.15 -9.23 -8.34
C LEU A 43 10.63 -9.45 -9.79
N ASP A 44 9.87 -10.14 -10.62
CA ASP A 44 10.15 -10.38 -12.04
C ASP A 44 10.05 -9.11 -12.90
N LYS A 45 9.40 -8.07 -12.40
CA LYS A 45 9.17 -6.79 -13.11
C LYS A 45 10.18 -5.68 -12.77
N VAL A 46 11.21 -5.97 -12.02
CA VAL A 46 12.23 -5.01 -11.55
C VAL A 46 12.75 -4.08 -12.65
N LYS A 47 13.01 -4.61 -13.85
CA LYS A 47 13.56 -3.88 -15.00
C LYS A 47 12.50 -3.30 -15.95
N CYS A 48 11.22 -3.57 -15.69
CA CYS A 48 10.12 -3.04 -16.51
C CYS A 48 9.92 -1.54 -16.26
N HIS A 49 9.14 -0.90 -17.13
CA HIS A 49 8.69 0.48 -16.98
C HIS A 49 7.18 0.50 -16.62
N PRO A 50 6.69 1.55 -15.93
CA PRO A 50 5.29 1.65 -15.54
C PRO A 50 4.29 1.46 -16.68
N SER A 51 4.62 1.97 -17.89
CA SER A 51 3.78 1.87 -19.08
C SER A 51 3.52 0.43 -19.57
N THR A 52 4.33 -0.54 -19.12
CA THR A 52 4.17 -1.96 -19.50
C THR A 52 3.36 -2.75 -18.47
N LEU A 53 2.97 -2.13 -17.36
CA LEU A 53 2.24 -2.75 -16.27
C LEU A 53 0.74 -2.47 -16.35
N SER A 54 -0.07 -3.45 -15.91
CA SER A 54 -1.50 -3.25 -15.65
C SER A 54 -1.73 -2.24 -14.52
N GLY A 55 -2.93 -1.67 -14.41
CA GLY A 55 -3.28 -0.76 -13.33
C GLY A 55 -3.07 -1.35 -11.93
N GLY A 56 -3.43 -2.63 -11.74
CA GLY A 56 -3.20 -3.34 -10.49
C GLY A 56 -1.72 -3.57 -10.18
N GLU A 57 -0.90 -3.87 -11.20
CA GLU A 57 0.56 -3.95 -11.02
C GLU A 57 1.17 -2.59 -10.66
N GLN A 58 0.74 -1.51 -11.31
CA GLN A 58 1.18 -0.15 -10.99
C GLN A 58 0.82 0.23 -9.54
N GLN A 59 -0.37 -0.16 -9.07
CA GLN A 59 -0.78 0.05 -7.70
C GLN A 59 0.12 -0.69 -6.72
N ARG A 60 0.44 -1.95 -6.98
CA ARG A 60 1.37 -2.74 -6.16
C ARG A 60 2.79 -2.14 -6.15
N VAL A 61 3.26 -1.58 -7.27
CA VAL A 61 4.53 -0.82 -7.28
C VAL A 61 4.43 0.40 -6.36
N GLY A 62 3.30 1.13 -6.38
CA GLY A 62 3.06 2.24 -5.46
C GLY A 62 3.13 1.83 -3.99
N ILE A 63 2.56 0.66 -3.65
CA ILE A 63 2.64 0.08 -2.32
C ILE A 63 4.08 -0.30 -1.97
N ALA A 64 4.80 -1.01 -2.87
CA ALA A 64 6.21 -1.36 -2.66
C ALA A 64 7.07 -0.12 -2.37
N ARG A 65 6.87 0.96 -3.13
CA ARG A 65 7.54 2.25 -2.91
C ARG A 65 7.21 2.85 -1.55
N ALA A 66 5.96 2.74 -1.10
CA ALA A 66 5.54 3.30 0.17
C ALA A 66 6.11 2.55 1.39
N ILE A 67 6.45 1.26 1.25
CA ILE A 67 6.89 0.40 2.36
C ILE A 67 8.40 0.13 2.37
N VAL A 68 9.12 0.47 1.30
CA VAL A 68 10.54 0.08 1.11
C VAL A 68 11.45 0.56 2.22
N ASN A 69 11.13 1.68 2.86
CA ASN A 69 11.87 2.24 3.99
C ASN A 69 11.29 1.85 5.36
N SER A 70 10.32 0.91 5.39
CA SER A 70 9.67 0.43 6.63
C SER A 70 9.10 1.57 7.49
N PRO A 71 8.18 2.38 6.96
CA PRO A 71 7.67 3.54 7.65
C PRO A 71 6.87 3.14 8.91
N PRO A 72 6.87 3.95 9.98
CA PRO A 72 6.06 3.69 11.17
C PRO A 72 4.56 3.91 10.92
N LEU A 73 4.19 4.67 9.89
CA LEU A 73 2.82 4.98 9.50
C LEU A 73 2.66 4.85 7.99
N LEU A 74 1.66 4.07 7.55
CA LEU A 74 1.23 3.92 6.17
C LEU A 74 -0.17 4.51 5.99
N LEU A 75 -0.29 5.44 5.06
CA LEU A 75 -1.57 6.05 4.68
C LEU A 75 -1.98 5.52 3.30
N ALA A 76 -3.16 4.96 3.19
CA ALA A 76 -3.70 4.44 1.95
C ALA A 76 -5.08 5.06 1.65
N ASP A 77 -5.20 5.68 0.48
CA ASP A 77 -6.43 6.30 0.00
C ASP A 77 -7.00 5.45 -1.15
N GLU A 78 -8.19 4.85 -0.91
CA GLU A 78 -8.87 3.92 -1.83
C GLU A 78 -7.93 2.85 -2.42
N PRO A 79 -7.19 2.09 -1.59
CA PRO A 79 -6.14 1.20 -2.07
C PRO A 79 -6.63 0.02 -2.92
N THR A 80 -7.94 -0.23 -2.93
CA THR A 80 -8.57 -1.33 -3.66
C THR A 80 -9.58 -0.87 -4.72
N GLY A 81 -9.77 0.45 -4.89
CA GLY A 81 -10.88 1.03 -5.66
C GLY A 81 -10.95 0.66 -7.15
N ASN A 82 -9.84 0.21 -7.76
CA ASN A 82 -9.77 -0.17 -9.17
C ASN A 82 -9.30 -1.62 -9.37
N LEU A 83 -9.40 -2.45 -8.33
CA LEU A 83 -8.94 -3.82 -8.35
C LEU A 83 -10.11 -4.80 -8.36
N ASP A 84 -9.89 -5.97 -8.94
CA ASP A 84 -10.82 -7.09 -8.78
C ASP A 84 -10.84 -7.56 -7.30
N PRO A 85 -11.89 -8.30 -6.90
CA PRO A 85 -12.07 -8.71 -5.50
C PRO A 85 -10.93 -9.57 -4.94
N GLU A 86 -10.30 -10.40 -5.77
CA GLU A 86 -9.21 -11.29 -5.35
C GLU A 86 -7.96 -10.46 -5.05
N LEU A 87 -7.57 -9.60 -5.97
CA LEU A 87 -6.43 -8.70 -5.80
C LEU A 87 -6.64 -7.70 -4.66
N SER A 88 -7.89 -7.24 -4.47
CA SER A 88 -8.24 -6.40 -3.31
C SER A 88 -7.95 -7.09 -1.99
N MET A 89 -8.30 -8.37 -1.87
CA MET A 89 -8.01 -9.15 -0.67
C MET A 89 -6.50 -9.36 -0.45
N ASP A 90 -5.73 -9.55 -1.51
CA ASP A 90 -4.28 -9.69 -1.41
C ASP A 90 -3.62 -8.41 -0.90
N ILE A 91 -4.05 -7.24 -1.38
CA ILE A 91 -3.58 -5.94 -0.88
C ILE A 91 -3.92 -5.76 0.60
N LEU A 92 -5.11 -6.19 1.02
CA LEU A 92 -5.50 -6.08 2.43
C LEU A 92 -4.68 -7.00 3.34
N ARG A 93 -4.44 -8.24 2.93
CA ARG A 93 -3.54 -9.16 3.65
C ARG A 93 -2.14 -8.59 3.79
N LEU A 94 -1.65 -7.91 2.74
CA LEU A 94 -0.37 -7.23 2.77
C LEU A 94 -0.37 -6.09 3.82
N PHE A 95 -1.43 -5.31 3.92
CA PHE A 95 -1.55 -4.27 4.95
C PHE A 95 -1.65 -4.85 6.36
N GLU A 96 -2.34 -5.98 6.53
CA GLU A 96 -2.36 -6.72 7.80
C GLU A 96 -0.95 -7.21 8.19
N GLU A 97 -0.21 -7.74 7.22
CA GLU A 97 1.18 -8.17 7.45
C GLU A 97 2.04 -7.00 7.94
N PHE A 98 1.95 -5.81 7.30
CA PHE A 98 2.69 -4.62 7.76
C PHE A 98 2.27 -4.16 9.15
N ASN A 99 0.98 -4.20 9.45
CA ASN A 99 0.49 -3.86 10.78
C ASN A 99 1.02 -4.82 11.84
N ASN A 100 1.03 -6.13 11.58
CA ASN A 100 1.59 -7.14 12.45
C ASN A 100 3.12 -6.98 12.68
N HIS A 101 3.82 -6.33 11.75
CA HIS A 101 5.24 -5.99 11.89
C HIS A 101 5.49 -4.60 12.49
N GLY A 102 4.46 -3.96 13.05
CA GLY A 102 4.57 -2.72 13.81
C GLY A 102 4.34 -1.43 13.02
N THR A 103 3.94 -1.50 11.74
CA THR A 103 3.51 -0.33 10.98
C THR A 103 2.07 0.02 11.34
N THR A 104 1.80 1.27 11.72
CA THR A 104 0.43 1.75 11.84
C THR A 104 -0.15 1.96 10.43
N VAL A 105 -1.28 1.31 10.13
CA VAL A 105 -1.92 1.42 8.81
C VAL A 105 -3.25 2.17 8.96
N LEU A 106 -3.42 3.25 8.19
CA LEU A 106 -4.67 4.00 8.09
C LEU A 106 -5.17 3.94 6.65
N ILE A 107 -6.36 3.38 6.47
CA ILE A 107 -7.00 3.21 5.17
C ILE A 107 -8.22 4.14 5.10
N ALA A 108 -8.27 5.02 4.11
CA ALA A 108 -9.49 5.74 3.74
C ALA A 108 -10.19 4.97 2.62
N THR A 109 -11.46 4.62 2.82
CA THR A 109 -12.27 3.94 1.81
C THR A 109 -13.75 4.20 2.01
N HIS A 110 -14.53 4.12 0.94
CA HIS A 110 -15.99 4.12 0.95
C HIS A 110 -16.59 2.72 0.72
N ASP A 111 -15.76 1.69 0.59
CA ASP A 111 -16.20 0.31 0.41
C ASP A 111 -16.63 -0.30 1.76
N LEU A 112 -17.95 -0.27 2.01
CA LEU A 112 -18.54 -0.85 3.23
C LEU A 112 -18.36 -2.37 3.32
N GLY A 113 -18.30 -3.06 2.17
CA GLY A 113 -18.03 -4.50 2.12
C GLY A 113 -16.63 -4.85 2.62
N LEU A 114 -15.67 -4.01 2.29
CA LEU A 114 -14.31 -4.11 2.78
C LEU A 114 -14.24 -3.89 4.30
N ILE A 115 -14.83 -2.81 4.79
CA ILE A 115 -14.85 -2.44 6.20
C ILE A 115 -15.43 -3.57 7.05
N SER A 116 -16.56 -4.16 6.61
CA SER A 116 -17.24 -5.23 7.35
C SER A 116 -16.42 -6.53 7.42
N ARG A 117 -15.57 -6.80 6.44
CA ARG A 117 -14.71 -8.00 6.40
C ARG A 117 -13.48 -7.88 7.28
N MET A 118 -12.90 -6.70 7.36
CA MET A 118 -11.63 -6.49 8.06
C MET A 118 -11.75 -6.46 9.58
N LYS A 119 -12.91 -6.20 10.15
CA LYS A 119 -13.17 -6.15 11.62
C LYS A 119 -12.17 -5.30 12.42
N TYR A 120 -11.61 -4.27 11.78
CA TYR A 120 -10.74 -3.30 12.44
C TYR A 120 -11.51 -2.08 12.91
N ARG A 121 -10.92 -1.34 13.84
CA ARG A 121 -11.48 -0.06 14.28
C ARG A 121 -11.72 0.83 13.07
N SER A 122 -12.95 1.32 12.93
CA SER A 122 -13.34 2.25 11.88
C SER A 122 -13.68 3.62 12.45
N LEU A 123 -13.37 4.67 11.68
CA LEU A 123 -13.74 6.05 11.96
C LEU A 123 -14.59 6.53 10.80
N THR A 124 -15.81 6.96 11.08
CA THR A 124 -16.72 7.48 10.03
C THR A 124 -16.62 8.99 9.99
N LEU A 125 -16.33 9.54 8.82
CA LEU A 125 -16.36 10.97 8.55
C LEU A 125 -17.67 11.33 7.82
N LYS A 126 -18.50 12.17 8.43
CA LYS A 126 -19.75 12.65 7.84
C LYS A 126 -19.87 14.16 8.05
N ASP A 127 -20.14 14.91 6.98
CA ASP A 127 -20.32 16.37 7.00
C ASP A 127 -19.19 17.12 7.72
N GLY A 128 -17.94 16.67 7.50
CA GLY A 128 -16.74 17.25 8.14
C GLY A 128 -16.57 16.93 9.63
N ARG A 129 -17.39 16.03 10.18
CA ARG A 129 -17.32 15.61 11.57
C ARG A 129 -17.00 14.12 11.68
N MET A 130 -16.17 13.76 12.65
CA MET A 130 -15.96 12.35 13.01
C MET A 130 -17.14 11.89 13.86
N SER A 131 -17.81 10.81 13.43
CA SER A 131 -18.73 10.05 14.26
C SER A 131 -18.01 8.83 14.85
N GLN A 132 -18.39 8.44 16.06
CA GLN A 132 -17.83 7.26 16.70
C GLN A 132 -18.20 5.99 15.93
N ASP A 133 -17.36 4.99 16.08
CA ASP A 133 -17.40 3.70 15.41
C ASP A 133 -18.76 2.99 15.64
N PRO A 134 -19.56 2.73 14.58
CA PRO A 134 -20.79 1.96 14.73
C PRO A 134 -20.56 0.50 15.14
N LEU A 135 -19.31 0.00 15.04
CA LEU A 135 -18.94 -1.35 15.49
C LEU A 135 -18.57 -1.41 16.99
N ALA A 136 -18.27 -0.29 17.63
CA ALA A 136 -17.98 -0.24 19.06
C ALA A 136 -19.23 -0.46 19.95
N GLU A 137 -20.43 -0.19 19.43
CA GLU A 137 -21.69 -0.39 20.15
C GLU A 137 -22.23 -1.85 20.09
N ALA A 138 -21.64 -2.68 19.23
CA ALA A 138 -22.07 -4.08 19.05
C ALA A 138 -21.31 -5.09 19.94
N THR A 139 -20.44 -4.62 20.84
CA THR A 139 -19.58 -5.48 21.69
C THR A 139 -19.84 -5.28 23.19
N LEU A 140 -21.03 -4.81 23.56
CA LEU A 140 -21.50 -4.81 24.96
C LEU A 140 -22.59 -5.84 25.17
#